data_7dbc5263f10135601e6a61848dc4c4d3
#
_entry.id   7dbc5263f10135601e6a61848dc4c4d3
#
_cell.length_a   1.000
_cell.length_b   1.000
_cell.length_c   1.000
_cell.angle_alpha   90.00
_cell.angle_beta   90.00
_cell.angle_gamma   90.00
#
_symmetry.space_group_name_H-M   'P 1'
#
loop_
_entity.id
_entity.type
_entity.pdbx_description
1 polymer ?
#
loop_
_entity_poly.entity_id
_entity_poly.type
_entity_poly.pdbx_seq_one_letter_code
_entity_poly.pdbx_strand_id
1 'polypeptide(L)'
;MPVSDRPLFEALEGLRGSGKTTVAPLLAAARGAVLVPTVPPSYHPLRQEVDLRESVEARMCFYLSALFTATVEIRRHLTSGTPVVVESYFARCIANHHAFGARLGITLPPDLPQPVMYYLWCAEEERERRLAQRAKPISRWDVLSEEVSPLITAAYTGFPMRRIETTGRTPEQVVRQILTAEQEGETPRARYL
;
A
#
# COMPACT_ATOMS: atom_id res chain seq x y z
N MET A 1 -1.34 25.10 17.37
CA MET A 1 -0.38 24.46 16.49
C MET A 1 -0.86 24.65 15.06
N PRO A 2 -0.05 25.18 14.14
CA PRO A 2 -0.51 25.36 12.78
C PRO A 2 -0.78 23.97 12.16
N VAL A 3 -2.01 23.76 11.71
CA VAL A 3 -2.38 22.66 10.83
C VAL A 3 -1.43 22.74 9.63
N SER A 4 -0.71 21.67 9.33
CA SER A 4 0.20 21.62 8.18
C SER A 4 -0.57 22.02 6.92
N ASP A 5 -0.20 23.13 6.30
CA ASP A 5 -0.79 23.66 5.04
C ASP A 5 -0.61 22.72 3.82
N ARG A 6 -0.05 21.54 4.03
CA ARG A 6 0.19 20.56 2.96
C ARG A 6 -0.97 19.59 2.87
N PRO A 7 -1.48 19.35 1.64
CA PRO A 7 -2.54 18.37 1.44
C PRO A 7 -2.12 17.00 1.93
N LEU A 8 -3.07 16.25 2.50
CA LEU A 8 -2.85 14.95 3.09
C LEU A 8 -2.51 13.92 2.00
N PHE A 9 -1.46 13.13 2.24
CA PHE A 9 -1.13 11.97 1.43
C PHE A 9 -1.13 10.72 2.31
N GLU A 10 -1.99 9.74 1.99
CA GLU A 10 -2.20 8.52 2.78
C GLU A 10 -1.99 7.26 1.95
N ALA A 11 -1.36 6.25 2.54
CA ALA A 11 -1.15 4.94 1.93
C ALA A 11 -1.69 3.82 2.83
N LEU A 12 -2.48 2.91 2.24
CA LEU A 12 -2.95 1.71 2.92
C LEU A 12 -2.03 0.54 2.61
N GLU A 13 -1.36 0.01 3.61
CA GLU A 13 -0.46 -1.13 3.51
C GLU A 13 -1.03 -2.38 4.21
N GLY A 14 -0.44 -3.54 3.98
CA GLY A 14 -0.86 -4.79 4.63
C GLY A 14 -0.90 -5.98 3.68
N LEU A 15 -1.09 -7.18 4.23
CA LEU A 15 -1.16 -8.43 3.49
C LEU A 15 -2.37 -8.48 2.54
N ARG A 16 -2.38 -9.46 1.65
CA ARG A 16 -3.57 -9.78 0.84
C ARG A 16 -4.72 -10.14 1.78
N GLY A 17 -5.96 -9.81 1.41
CA GLY A 17 -7.12 -10.10 2.26
C GLY A 17 -7.36 -9.10 3.40
N SER A 18 -6.43 -8.19 3.70
CA SER A 18 -6.58 -7.22 4.79
C SER A 18 -7.64 -6.11 4.55
N GLY A 19 -8.22 -6.01 3.34
CA GLY A 19 -9.31 -5.07 3.05
C GLY A 19 -8.91 -3.78 2.33
N LYS A 20 -7.64 -3.58 1.96
CA LYS A 20 -7.14 -2.34 1.31
C LYS A 20 -7.99 -1.88 0.13
N THR A 21 -8.26 -2.77 -0.82
CA THR A 21 -8.99 -2.44 -2.06
C THR A 21 -10.43 -1.97 -1.80
N THR A 22 -11.03 -2.41 -0.70
CA THR A 22 -12.37 -1.99 -0.29
C THR A 22 -12.35 -0.70 0.51
N VAL A 23 -11.33 -0.52 1.37
CA VAL A 23 -11.21 0.64 2.26
C VAL A 23 -10.69 1.87 1.53
N ALA A 24 -9.76 1.73 0.57
CA ALA A 24 -9.11 2.86 -0.10
C ALA A 24 -10.12 3.83 -0.79
N PRO A 25 -11.10 3.38 -1.59
CA PRO A 25 -12.07 4.30 -2.19
C PRO A 25 -12.96 4.99 -1.15
N LEU A 26 -13.32 4.30 -0.06
CA LEU A 26 -14.11 4.89 1.02
C LEU A 26 -13.33 5.94 1.81
N LEU A 27 -12.05 5.68 2.07
CA LEU A 27 -11.17 6.65 2.71
C LEU A 27 -10.97 7.87 1.81
N ALA A 28 -10.72 7.66 0.51
CA ALA A 28 -10.60 8.76 -0.45
C ALA A 28 -11.87 9.63 -0.47
N ALA A 29 -13.05 9.03 -0.51
CA ALA A 29 -14.32 9.76 -0.46
C ALA A 29 -14.47 10.55 0.85
N ALA A 30 -14.15 9.94 2.00
CA ALA A 30 -14.24 10.60 3.32
C ALA A 30 -13.27 11.78 3.48
N ARG A 31 -12.13 11.76 2.75
CA ARG A 31 -11.12 12.82 2.74
C ARG A 31 -11.32 13.88 1.65
N GLY A 32 -12.27 13.69 0.72
CA GLY A 32 -12.29 14.48 -0.51
C GLY A 32 -11.01 14.34 -1.34
N ALA A 33 -10.37 13.17 -1.25
CA ALA A 33 -9.09 12.86 -1.86
C ALA A 33 -9.26 12.16 -3.21
N VAL A 34 -8.23 12.24 -4.04
CA VAL A 34 -8.12 11.43 -5.26
C VAL A 34 -7.48 10.08 -4.89
N LEU A 35 -8.09 8.98 -5.33
CA LEU A 35 -7.49 7.65 -5.27
C LEU A 35 -6.59 7.45 -6.50
N VAL A 36 -5.27 7.49 -6.30
CA VAL A 36 -4.30 7.34 -7.39
C VAL A 36 -3.87 5.88 -7.50
N PRO A 37 -3.99 5.24 -8.68
CA PRO A 37 -3.52 3.88 -8.89
C PRO A 37 -1.98 3.84 -8.91
N THR A 38 -1.39 3.02 -8.06
CA THR A 38 0.07 2.86 -7.96
C THR A 38 0.69 2.00 -9.07
N VAL A 39 -0.16 1.29 -9.82
CA VAL A 39 0.18 0.70 -11.13
C VAL A 39 -0.70 1.41 -12.16
N PRO A 40 -0.18 2.43 -12.87
CA PRO A 40 -0.95 3.18 -13.85
C PRO A 40 -1.50 2.29 -14.98
N PRO A 41 -2.63 2.63 -15.62
CA PRO A 41 -3.23 1.83 -16.69
C PRO A 41 -2.28 1.47 -17.83
N SER A 42 -1.34 2.36 -18.16
CA SER A 42 -0.32 2.12 -19.18
C SER A 42 0.63 0.95 -18.87
N TYR A 43 0.71 0.53 -17.62
CA TYR A 43 1.52 -0.61 -17.17
C TYR A 43 0.76 -1.94 -17.22
N HIS A 44 -0.57 -1.94 -17.38
CA HIS A 44 -1.38 -3.16 -17.27
C HIS A 44 -1.02 -4.24 -18.30
N PRO A 45 -0.76 -3.94 -19.59
CA PRO A 45 -0.36 -4.96 -20.56
C PRO A 45 0.94 -5.65 -20.17
N LEU A 46 1.98 -4.87 -19.81
CA LEU A 46 3.28 -5.40 -19.42
C LEU A 46 3.22 -6.13 -18.08
N ARG A 47 2.33 -5.74 -17.17
CA ARG A 47 2.12 -6.42 -15.89
C ARG A 47 1.78 -7.89 -16.07
N GLN A 48 0.93 -8.24 -17.03
CA GLN A 48 0.53 -9.62 -17.29
C GLN A 48 1.75 -10.47 -17.70
N GLU A 49 2.60 -9.94 -18.58
CA GLU A 49 3.83 -10.62 -18.96
C GLU A 49 4.83 -10.79 -17.81
N VAL A 50 5.04 -9.73 -17.02
CA VAL A 50 5.97 -9.75 -15.89
C VAL A 50 5.50 -10.71 -14.81
N ASP A 51 4.20 -10.77 -14.54
CA ASP A 51 3.63 -11.68 -13.53
C ASP A 51 3.68 -13.17 -13.99
N LEU A 52 3.86 -13.45 -15.28
CA LEU A 52 4.10 -14.81 -15.80
C LEU A 52 5.58 -15.24 -15.70
N ARG A 53 6.52 -14.30 -15.54
CA ARG A 53 7.95 -14.60 -15.48
C ARG A 53 8.38 -14.97 -14.05
N GLU A 54 9.54 -15.64 -13.95
CA GLU A 54 10.05 -16.14 -12.66
C GLU A 54 10.95 -15.17 -11.92
N SER A 55 11.56 -14.23 -12.64
CA SER A 55 12.51 -13.30 -12.03
C SER A 55 11.83 -12.33 -11.06
N VAL A 56 12.19 -12.47 -9.78
CA VAL A 56 11.72 -11.60 -8.70
C VAL A 56 12.26 -10.19 -8.88
N GLU A 57 13.50 -10.05 -9.32
CA GLU A 57 14.16 -8.77 -9.58
C GLU A 57 13.49 -8.01 -10.73
N ALA A 58 13.22 -8.68 -11.85
CA ALA A 58 12.52 -8.06 -12.98
C ALA A 58 11.12 -7.58 -12.56
N ARG A 59 10.42 -8.38 -11.77
CA ARG A 59 9.12 -8.01 -11.20
C ARG A 59 9.24 -6.82 -10.26
N MET A 60 10.23 -6.80 -9.37
CA MET A 60 10.48 -5.68 -8.47
C MET A 60 10.76 -4.38 -9.25
N CYS A 61 11.63 -4.42 -10.26
CA CYS A 61 11.93 -3.28 -11.12
C CYS A 61 10.69 -2.75 -11.85
N PHE A 62 9.84 -3.64 -12.35
CA PHE A 62 8.57 -3.28 -12.98
C PHE A 62 7.66 -2.49 -12.02
N TYR A 63 7.44 -3.01 -10.80
CA TYR A 63 6.58 -2.34 -9.82
C TYR A 63 7.19 -1.05 -9.29
N LEU A 64 8.52 -0.97 -9.14
CA LEU A 64 9.21 0.28 -8.80
C LEU A 64 9.02 1.33 -9.90
N SER A 65 9.18 0.94 -11.18
CA SER A 65 8.95 1.85 -12.32
C SER A 65 7.51 2.37 -12.34
N ALA A 66 6.52 1.50 -12.10
CA ALA A 66 5.12 1.91 -12.03
C ALA A 66 4.87 2.90 -10.87
N LEU A 67 5.45 2.63 -9.70
CA LEU A 67 5.35 3.51 -8.53
C LEU A 67 5.99 4.88 -8.77
N PHE A 68 7.18 4.93 -9.38
CA PHE A 68 7.81 6.20 -9.74
C PHE A 68 6.95 6.99 -10.75
N THR A 69 6.33 6.31 -11.71
CA THR A 69 5.40 6.95 -12.66
C THR A 69 4.17 7.50 -11.94
N ALA A 70 3.56 6.72 -11.03
CA ALA A 70 2.44 7.18 -10.22
C ALA A 70 2.81 8.39 -9.32
N THR A 71 4.07 8.47 -8.87
CA THR A 71 4.56 9.59 -8.06
C THR A 71 4.43 10.94 -8.76
N VAL A 72 4.55 10.98 -10.10
CA VAL A 72 4.37 12.22 -10.88
C VAL A 72 2.93 12.73 -10.74
N GLU A 73 1.95 11.85 -10.84
CA GLU A 73 0.53 12.20 -10.66
C GLU A 73 0.22 12.57 -9.21
N ILE A 74 0.74 11.81 -8.25
CA ILE A 74 0.61 12.12 -6.82
C ILE A 74 1.13 13.54 -6.54
N ARG A 75 2.34 13.89 -6.99
CA ARG A 75 2.92 15.23 -6.82
C ARG A 75 2.02 16.32 -7.41
N ARG A 76 1.48 16.09 -8.61
CA ARG A 76 0.59 17.06 -9.27
C ARG A 76 -0.63 17.37 -8.43
N HIS A 77 -1.29 16.35 -7.87
CA HIS A 77 -2.44 16.54 -6.99
C HIS A 77 -2.06 17.25 -5.70
N LEU A 78 -0.99 16.83 -5.03
CA LEU A 78 -0.53 17.46 -3.80
C LEU A 78 -0.13 18.92 -4.01
N THR A 79 0.50 19.25 -5.14
CA THR A 79 0.86 20.64 -5.48
C THR A 79 -0.37 21.51 -5.75
N SER A 80 -1.44 20.93 -6.29
CA SER A 80 -2.73 21.64 -6.48
C SER A 80 -3.59 21.71 -5.23
N GLY A 81 -3.09 21.28 -4.07
CA GLY A 81 -3.84 21.29 -2.81
C GLY A 81 -4.83 20.13 -2.66
N THR A 82 -4.81 19.14 -3.55
CA THR A 82 -5.72 18.00 -3.53
C THR A 82 -5.13 16.86 -2.70
N PRO A 83 -5.83 16.36 -1.66
CA PRO A 83 -5.41 15.18 -0.91
C PRO A 83 -5.35 13.93 -1.79
N VAL A 84 -4.48 12.99 -1.43
CA VAL A 84 -4.27 11.75 -2.19
C VAL A 84 -4.34 10.53 -1.27
N VAL A 85 -5.03 9.50 -1.72
CA VAL A 85 -4.99 8.15 -1.13
C VAL A 85 -4.44 7.17 -2.16
N VAL A 86 -3.62 6.21 -1.72
CA VAL A 86 -3.14 5.11 -2.56
C VAL A 86 -3.37 3.76 -1.87
N GLU A 87 -3.67 2.74 -2.69
CA GLU A 87 -3.66 1.35 -2.24
C GLU A 87 -2.26 0.76 -2.45
N SER A 88 -1.46 0.75 -1.38
CA SER A 88 -0.06 0.34 -1.35
C SER A 88 0.90 1.33 -2.05
N TYR A 89 2.07 1.46 -1.48
CA TYR A 89 3.11 2.33 -2.01
C TYR A 89 4.46 1.58 -2.01
N PHE A 90 5.59 2.26 -1.93
CA PHE A 90 6.92 1.64 -1.99
C PHE A 90 7.13 0.57 -0.91
N ALA A 91 6.58 0.76 0.30
CA ALA A 91 6.73 -0.19 1.39
C ALA A 91 6.28 -1.60 1.00
N ARG A 92 5.12 -1.74 0.35
CA ARG A 92 4.64 -3.06 -0.12
C ARG A 92 5.57 -3.65 -1.19
N CYS A 93 6.00 -2.84 -2.14
CA CYS A 93 6.88 -3.32 -3.21
C CYS A 93 8.17 -3.87 -2.62
N ILE A 94 8.81 -3.13 -1.73
CA ILE A 94 10.08 -3.50 -1.10
C ILE A 94 9.88 -4.73 -0.21
N ALA A 95 8.91 -4.70 0.72
CA ALA A 95 8.66 -5.79 1.67
C ALA A 95 8.35 -7.11 0.95
N ASN A 96 7.45 -7.08 -0.04
CA ASN A 96 7.06 -8.30 -0.76
C ASN A 96 8.23 -8.88 -1.56
N HIS A 97 8.95 -8.06 -2.34
CA HIS A 97 10.00 -8.59 -3.20
C HIS A 97 11.23 -9.05 -2.43
N HIS A 98 11.58 -8.40 -1.31
CA HIS A 98 12.62 -8.92 -0.42
C HIS A 98 12.20 -10.26 0.21
N ALA A 99 10.96 -10.39 0.66
CA ALA A 99 10.43 -11.67 1.16
C ALA A 99 10.38 -12.75 0.07
N PHE A 100 10.21 -12.39 -1.21
CA PHE A 100 10.29 -13.30 -2.36
C PHE A 100 11.74 -13.67 -2.74
N GLY A 101 12.75 -13.07 -2.09
CA GLY A 101 14.16 -13.36 -2.31
C GLY A 101 14.89 -12.39 -3.25
N ALA A 102 14.28 -11.24 -3.61
CA ALA A 102 15.00 -10.22 -4.38
C ALA A 102 16.23 -9.72 -3.63
N ARG A 103 17.36 -9.64 -4.35
CA ARG A 103 18.65 -9.18 -3.81
C ARG A 103 19.03 -7.77 -4.27
N LEU A 104 18.04 -6.97 -4.67
CA LEU A 104 18.25 -5.58 -5.06
C LEU A 104 18.27 -4.67 -3.82
N GLY A 105 19.38 -3.97 -3.62
CA GLY A 105 19.43 -2.84 -2.69
C GLY A 105 18.73 -1.64 -3.31
N ILE A 106 17.69 -1.12 -2.63
CA ILE A 106 16.92 0.02 -3.12
C ILE A 106 17.11 1.19 -2.19
N THR A 107 17.65 2.29 -2.72
CA THR A 107 17.66 3.59 -2.06
C THR A 107 16.65 4.48 -2.77
N LEU A 108 15.63 4.92 -2.04
CA LEU A 108 14.61 5.80 -2.60
C LEU A 108 15.06 7.27 -2.54
N PRO A 109 14.75 8.09 -3.56
CA PRO A 109 15.04 9.52 -3.53
C PRO A 109 14.41 10.20 -2.31
N PRO A 110 15.15 11.07 -1.59
CA PRO A 110 14.66 11.70 -0.35
C PRO A 110 13.52 12.71 -0.59
N ASP A 111 13.36 13.15 -1.82
CA ASP A 111 12.33 14.09 -2.24
C ASP A 111 11.00 13.45 -2.65
N LEU A 112 10.89 12.11 -2.56
CA LEU A 112 9.62 11.43 -2.82
C LEU A 112 8.52 11.92 -1.88
N PRO A 113 7.27 12.06 -2.36
CA PRO A 113 6.14 12.30 -1.48
C PRO A 113 6.06 11.21 -0.41
N GLN A 114 5.98 11.63 0.86
CA GLN A 114 5.93 10.72 2.00
C GLN A 114 4.49 10.63 2.52
N PRO A 115 3.85 9.46 2.43
CA PRO A 115 2.51 9.27 2.95
C PRO A 115 2.49 9.08 4.46
N VAL A 116 1.35 9.39 5.07
CA VAL A 116 0.94 8.75 6.31
C VAL A 116 0.55 7.32 5.97
N MET A 117 1.21 6.32 6.58
CA MET A 117 0.97 4.92 6.27
C MET A 117 0.13 4.24 7.33
N TYR A 118 -0.89 3.48 6.89
CA TYR A 118 -1.72 2.64 7.74
C TYR A 118 -1.53 1.18 7.36
N TYR A 119 -1.07 0.37 8.32
CA TYR A 119 -0.98 -1.07 8.17
C TYR A 119 -2.31 -1.71 8.57
N LEU A 120 -3.08 -2.12 7.56
CA LEU A 120 -4.33 -2.83 7.77
C LEU A 120 -4.01 -4.27 8.18
N TRP A 121 -4.22 -4.56 9.47
CA TRP A 121 -4.01 -5.89 10.04
C TRP A 121 -5.34 -6.65 10.12
N CYS A 122 -5.29 -7.95 9.87
CA CYS A 122 -6.41 -8.86 9.96
C CYS A 122 -5.94 -10.18 10.53
N ALA A 123 -6.72 -10.79 11.44
CA ALA A 123 -6.44 -12.14 11.92
C ALA A 123 -6.39 -13.14 10.75
N GLU A 124 -5.54 -14.15 10.86
CA GLU A 124 -5.22 -15.07 9.77
C GLU A 124 -6.47 -15.77 9.26
N GLU A 125 -7.28 -16.34 10.16
CA GLU A 125 -8.49 -17.08 9.80
C GLU A 125 -9.50 -16.22 9.04
N GLU A 126 -9.64 -14.96 9.43
CA GLU A 126 -10.52 -14.01 8.76
C GLU A 126 -9.96 -13.59 7.39
N ARG A 127 -8.62 -13.46 7.30
CA ARG A 127 -7.92 -13.14 6.06
C ARG A 127 -8.07 -14.27 5.04
N GLU A 128 -7.88 -15.52 5.45
CA GLU A 128 -8.09 -16.73 4.63
C GLU A 128 -9.54 -16.83 4.16
N ARG A 129 -10.49 -16.62 5.06
CA ARG A 129 -11.92 -16.60 4.72
C ARG A 129 -12.23 -15.57 3.64
N ARG A 130 -11.68 -14.35 3.77
CA ARG A 130 -11.87 -13.28 2.76
C ARG A 130 -11.21 -13.62 1.42
N LEU A 131 -10.06 -14.28 1.45
CA LEU A 131 -9.36 -14.71 0.23
C LEU A 131 -10.12 -15.83 -0.50
N ALA A 132 -10.66 -16.80 0.25
CA ALA A 132 -11.46 -17.89 -0.31
C ALA A 132 -12.76 -17.40 -0.99
N GLN A 133 -13.31 -16.29 -0.56
CA GLN A 133 -14.51 -15.68 -1.15
C GLN A 133 -14.24 -14.88 -2.43
N ARG A 134 -12.98 -14.68 -2.83
CA ARG A 134 -12.65 -13.91 -4.02
C ARG A 134 -12.78 -14.75 -5.29
N ALA A 135 -13.63 -14.31 -6.21
CA ALA A 135 -13.78 -14.90 -7.55
C ALA A 135 -12.63 -14.53 -8.52
N LYS A 136 -11.40 -14.36 -8.02
CA LYS A 136 -10.23 -13.97 -8.83
C LYS A 136 -9.29 -15.16 -8.98
N PRO A 137 -8.76 -15.42 -10.20
CA PRO A 137 -7.73 -16.44 -10.38
C PRO A 137 -6.53 -16.19 -9.46
N ILE A 138 -6.01 -17.26 -8.87
CA ILE A 138 -4.86 -17.23 -7.97
C ILE A 138 -3.60 -17.32 -8.84
N SER A 139 -2.74 -16.31 -8.77
CA SER A 139 -1.42 -16.34 -9.43
C SER A 139 -0.37 -17.04 -8.58
N ARG A 140 0.76 -17.45 -9.19
CA ARG A 140 1.93 -17.97 -8.43
C ARG A 140 2.41 -16.98 -7.36
N TRP A 141 2.37 -15.68 -7.65
CA TRP A 141 2.77 -14.62 -6.71
C TRP A 141 1.79 -14.46 -5.55
N ASP A 142 0.54 -14.82 -5.79
CA ASP A 142 -0.46 -14.88 -4.72
C ASP A 142 -0.16 -16.04 -3.77
N VAL A 143 0.19 -17.22 -4.29
CA VAL A 143 0.59 -18.39 -3.49
C VAL A 143 1.85 -18.05 -2.70
N LEU A 144 2.90 -17.59 -3.37
CA LEU A 144 4.16 -17.22 -2.71
C LEU A 144 3.95 -16.15 -1.61
N SER A 145 3.07 -15.16 -1.85
CA SER A 145 2.75 -14.14 -0.83
C SER A 145 2.15 -14.73 0.43
N GLU A 146 1.38 -15.81 0.32
CA GLU A 146 0.82 -16.49 1.50
C GLU A 146 1.91 -17.32 2.21
N GLU A 147 2.72 -18.07 1.48
CA GLU A 147 3.81 -18.88 2.04
C GLU A 147 4.83 -18.05 2.84
N VAL A 148 5.15 -16.84 2.35
CA VAL A 148 6.12 -15.94 3.00
C VAL A 148 5.46 -14.78 3.76
N SER A 149 4.16 -14.87 4.06
CA SER A 149 3.43 -13.79 4.76
C SER A 149 4.05 -13.37 6.10
N PRO A 150 4.66 -14.28 6.90
CA PRO A 150 5.38 -13.87 8.11
C PRO A 150 6.61 -12.99 7.82
N LEU A 151 7.35 -13.28 6.73
CA LEU A 151 8.51 -12.48 6.32
C LEU A 151 8.08 -11.10 5.82
N ILE A 152 6.98 -11.03 5.05
CA ILE A 152 6.40 -9.75 4.61
C ILE A 152 5.97 -8.91 5.82
N THR A 153 5.31 -9.54 6.79
CA THR A 153 4.86 -8.87 8.03
C THR A 153 6.06 -8.33 8.81
N ALA A 154 7.11 -9.14 8.96
CA ALA A 154 8.34 -8.71 9.61
C ALA A 154 9.01 -7.53 8.88
N ALA A 155 9.05 -7.54 7.53
CA ALA A 155 9.60 -6.46 6.74
C ALA A 155 8.83 -5.13 6.93
N TYR A 156 7.51 -5.20 7.15
CA TYR A 156 6.71 -4.00 7.42
C TYR A 156 7.09 -3.30 8.74
N THR A 157 7.69 -4.00 9.70
CA THR A 157 8.13 -3.36 10.97
C THR A 157 9.24 -2.32 10.77
N GLY A 158 9.96 -2.37 9.63
CA GLY A 158 10.94 -1.36 9.25
C GLY A 158 10.36 -0.03 8.76
N PHE A 159 9.03 0.07 8.63
CA PHE A 159 8.36 1.27 8.15
C PHE A 159 7.50 1.88 9.26
N PRO A 160 7.49 3.22 9.42
CA PRO A 160 6.66 3.89 10.41
C PRO A 160 5.19 3.86 9.96
N MET A 161 4.42 2.89 10.43
CA MET A 161 3.02 2.70 10.08
C MET A 161 2.14 2.67 11.33
N ARG A 162 0.92 3.20 11.22
CA ARG A 162 -0.13 2.97 12.22
C ARG A 162 -0.86 1.69 11.92
N ARG A 163 -0.90 0.78 12.89
CA ARG A 163 -1.68 -0.45 12.77
C ARG A 163 -3.16 -0.17 12.95
N ILE A 164 -3.95 -0.63 11.99
CA ILE A 164 -5.41 -0.55 11.98
C ILE A 164 -5.97 -1.96 11.94
N GLU A 165 -6.77 -2.32 12.95
CA GLU A 165 -7.43 -3.62 13.04
C GLU A 165 -8.63 -3.69 12.08
N THR A 166 -8.68 -4.76 11.27
CA THR A 166 -9.79 -4.97 10.32
C THR A 166 -10.57 -6.26 10.56
N THR A 167 -10.16 -7.10 11.52
CA THR A 167 -10.85 -8.35 11.87
C THR A 167 -12.26 -8.07 12.35
N GLY A 168 -13.26 -8.72 11.75
CA GLY A 168 -14.66 -8.56 12.12
C GLY A 168 -15.25 -7.16 11.93
N ARG A 169 -14.53 -6.25 11.24
CA ARG A 169 -14.99 -4.87 11.02
C ARG A 169 -15.52 -4.67 9.61
N THR A 170 -16.54 -3.81 9.50
CA THR A 170 -16.99 -3.31 8.19
C THR A 170 -15.97 -2.31 7.63
N PRO A 171 -15.92 -2.11 6.31
CA PRO A 171 -15.01 -1.12 5.69
C PRO A 171 -15.21 0.29 6.26
N GLU A 172 -16.46 0.69 6.55
CA GLU A 172 -16.79 2.01 7.13
C GLU A 172 -16.28 2.14 8.57
N GLN A 173 -16.29 1.05 9.34
CA GLN A 173 -15.70 1.03 10.68
C GLN A 173 -14.18 1.22 10.63
N VAL A 174 -13.52 0.59 9.63
CA VAL A 174 -12.08 0.76 9.41
C VAL A 174 -11.76 2.20 9.02
N VAL A 175 -12.53 2.80 8.10
CA VAL A 175 -12.36 4.22 7.75
C VAL A 175 -12.52 5.12 8.98
N ARG A 176 -13.56 4.94 9.79
CA ARG A 176 -13.75 5.71 11.02
C ARG A 176 -12.55 5.60 11.95
N GLN A 177 -12.00 4.39 12.12
CA GLN A 177 -10.81 4.17 12.95
C GLN A 177 -9.59 4.95 12.42
N ILE A 178 -9.37 4.98 11.09
CA ILE A 178 -8.30 5.75 10.46
C ILE A 178 -8.48 7.25 10.76
N LEU A 179 -9.70 7.77 10.57
CA LEU A 179 -10.01 9.18 10.79
C LEU A 179 -9.81 9.60 12.27
N THR A 180 -10.14 8.72 13.22
CA THR A 180 -9.96 8.96 14.66
C THR A 180 -8.49 8.87 15.07
N ALA A 181 -7.75 7.89 14.55
CA ALA A 181 -6.34 7.67 14.86
C ALA A 181 -5.45 8.87 14.52
N GLU A 182 -5.84 9.71 13.59
CA GLU A 182 -5.13 10.93 13.23
C GLU A 182 -5.28 12.02 14.31
N GLN A 183 -6.42 12.08 14.98
CA GLN A 183 -6.71 13.08 16.02
C GLN A 183 -5.93 12.81 17.32
N GLU A 184 -5.50 11.57 17.55
CA GLU A 184 -4.88 11.10 18.79
C GLU A 184 -3.36 11.25 18.87
N GLY A 185 -2.67 11.76 17.85
CA GLY A 185 -1.22 11.99 17.91
C GLY A 185 -0.54 12.25 16.57
N GLU A 186 0.63 12.89 16.64
CA GLU A 186 1.51 13.10 15.49
C GLU A 186 1.86 11.78 14.81
N THR A 187 1.41 11.60 13.56
CA THR A 187 1.73 10.41 12.79
C THR A 187 3.17 10.52 12.28
N PRO A 188 4.05 9.55 12.57
CA PRO A 188 5.37 9.53 11.98
C PRO A 188 5.24 9.48 10.46
N ARG A 189 5.78 10.48 9.75
CA ARG A 189 5.91 10.41 8.30
C ARG A 189 6.99 9.41 7.96
N ALA A 190 6.73 8.55 7.00
CA ALA A 190 7.71 7.60 6.51
C ALA A 190 8.95 8.35 6.02
N ARG A 191 10.12 7.96 6.52
CA ARG A 191 11.39 8.22 5.85
C ARG A 191 11.85 6.87 5.34
N TYR A 192 11.83 6.69 4.03
CA TYR A 192 12.48 5.54 3.42
C TYR A 192 13.99 5.75 3.59
N LEU A 193 14.61 4.89 4.41
CA LEU A 193 16.06 4.87 4.63
C LEU A 193 16.77 4.27 3.44
#